data_7eb9417868eada9745c8f4e8e9ad581e
#
_entry.id   7eb9417868eada9745c8f4e8e9ad581e
#
_cell.length_a   1.000
_cell.length_b   1.000
_cell.length_c   1.000
_cell.angle_alpha   90.00
_cell.angle_beta   90.00
_cell.angle_gamma   90.00
#
_symmetry.space_group_name_H-M   'P 1'
#
loop_
_entity.id
_entity.type
_entity.pdbx_description
1 polymer ?
#
loop_
_entity_poly.entity_id
_entity_poly.type
_entity_poly.pdbx_seq_one_letter_code
_entity_poly.pdbx_strand_id
1 'polypeptide(L)'
;MLYIAEEKKKLGNDQYKAQNYQNALKLYSDAISLCPDSAAYYGNRAACYMMLLNYNSALTDARHAIRLDPSFEKAYVRVAKCCLALGDIIGAEQAIKTVLELEPQSPALTNEQQSVQKLRQLETTVQNNYDTQAYRNVVFYLDSALKIAPACLRYRLLKAECLAYLGRCDEALDIAVGVMKLDSTSADAIYVRGLCLYYTDNLEKGILHFERALQLDPDHQKSKRMRSKCKQLKEMKENGNMLFKSGRYREAHVVYTDALKIDENNKDMNSKLLYNRALVNTRIGSLREAILDCNRVLELNAQYLKALLLRARCHNDLEKFEEAVADYETALQLEKTPEIKRLLRDAKFALKKSKRKDYYKILGVARNATEDEIKKAYRKKALVHHPDRHANSSAEDRKDEELKFKEIGEAYAILSDARKKNRYDSGHDIEEQEQADFDPNQMFRSFFQFSGGRNASFNFDY
;
A
#
# COMPACT_ATOMS: atom_id res chain seq x y z
N MET A 1 -38.52 -19.19 -53.56
CA MET A 1 -37.81 -18.39 -52.49
C MET A 1 -38.22 -18.89 -51.09
N LEU A 2 -39.52 -18.84 -50.75
CA LEU A 2 -39.98 -19.24 -49.42
C LEU A 2 -39.63 -20.69 -49.03
N TYR A 3 -39.79 -21.67 -49.95
CA TYR A 3 -39.42 -23.04 -49.69
C TYR A 3 -37.93 -23.21 -49.33
N ILE A 4 -37.04 -22.55 -50.10
CA ILE A 4 -35.60 -22.58 -49.84
C ILE A 4 -35.24 -21.91 -48.47
N ALA A 5 -35.91 -20.82 -48.12
CA ALA A 5 -35.73 -20.15 -46.84
C ALA A 5 -36.15 -21.05 -45.66
N GLU A 6 -37.27 -21.80 -45.82
CA GLU A 6 -37.73 -22.77 -44.80
C GLU A 6 -36.77 -23.94 -44.66
N GLU A 7 -36.18 -24.46 -45.76
CA GLU A 7 -35.13 -25.48 -45.71
C GLU A 7 -33.91 -24.98 -44.97
N LYS A 8 -33.42 -23.76 -45.28
CA LYS A 8 -32.30 -23.12 -44.55
C LYS A 8 -32.61 -22.97 -43.06
N LYS A 9 -33.81 -22.54 -42.68
CA LYS A 9 -34.26 -22.46 -41.29
C LYS A 9 -34.18 -23.83 -40.61
N LYS A 10 -34.71 -24.91 -41.28
CA LYS A 10 -34.67 -26.26 -40.74
C LYS A 10 -33.25 -26.75 -40.50
N LEU A 11 -32.36 -26.60 -41.47
CA LEU A 11 -30.96 -26.90 -41.32
C LEU A 11 -30.30 -26.07 -40.20
N GLY A 12 -30.69 -24.78 -40.08
CA GLY A 12 -30.24 -23.92 -39.01
C GLY A 12 -30.67 -24.41 -37.63
N ASN A 13 -31.90 -24.91 -37.50
CA ASN A 13 -32.40 -25.51 -36.26
C ASN A 13 -31.60 -26.80 -35.88
N ASP A 14 -31.22 -27.62 -36.85
CA ASP A 14 -30.44 -28.81 -36.62
C ASP A 14 -29.01 -28.45 -36.13
N GLN A 15 -28.39 -27.45 -36.76
CA GLN A 15 -27.07 -26.93 -36.32
C GLN A 15 -27.17 -26.29 -34.93
N TYR A 16 -28.24 -25.57 -34.62
CA TYR A 16 -28.47 -24.99 -33.28
C TYR A 16 -28.58 -26.09 -32.20
N LYS A 17 -29.37 -27.17 -32.48
CA LYS A 17 -29.45 -28.33 -31.58
C LYS A 17 -28.14 -29.04 -31.39
N ALA A 18 -27.30 -29.12 -32.45
CA ALA A 18 -25.95 -29.65 -32.42
C ALA A 18 -24.93 -28.68 -31.75
N GLN A 19 -25.38 -27.55 -31.19
CA GLN A 19 -24.56 -26.48 -30.57
C GLN A 19 -23.57 -25.79 -31.53
N ASN A 20 -23.73 -25.99 -32.86
CA ASN A 20 -22.92 -25.33 -33.90
C ASN A 20 -23.48 -23.94 -34.22
N TYR A 21 -23.49 -23.05 -33.23
CA TYR A 21 -24.17 -21.74 -33.30
C TYR A 21 -23.68 -20.82 -34.42
N GLN A 22 -22.40 -20.90 -34.78
CA GLN A 22 -21.85 -20.13 -35.91
C GLN A 22 -22.42 -20.58 -37.27
N ASN A 23 -22.57 -21.89 -37.48
CA ASN A 23 -23.18 -22.42 -38.71
C ASN A 23 -24.68 -22.17 -38.72
N ALA A 24 -25.35 -22.32 -37.58
CA ALA A 24 -26.76 -21.99 -37.45
C ALA A 24 -27.01 -20.49 -37.80
N LEU A 25 -26.17 -19.58 -37.33
CA LEU A 25 -26.22 -18.13 -37.60
C LEU A 25 -26.12 -17.81 -39.09
N LYS A 26 -25.20 -18.49 -39.85
CA LYS A 26 -25.10 -18.35 -41.30
C LYS A 26 -26.37 -18.80 -41.99
N LEU A 27 -26.89 -19.98 -41.62
CA LEU A 27 -28.10 -20.55 -42.25
C LEU A 27 -29.32 -19.68 -42.01
N TYR A 28 -29.49 -19.11 -40.79
CA TYR A 28 -30.59 -18.15 -40.54
C TYR A 28 -30.38 -16.82 -41.27
N SER A 29 -29.15 -16.39 -41.44
CA SER A 29 -28.86 -15.18 -42.25
C SER A 29 -29.17 -15.40 -43.74
N ASP A 30 -28.88 -16.58 -44.29
CA ASP A 30 -29.28 -16.97 -45.63
C ASP A 30 -30.83 -16.99 -45.76
N ALA A 31 -31.53 -17.58 -44.75
CA ALA A 31 -32.98 -17.59 -44.74
C ALA A 31 -33.61 -16.20 -44.72
N ILE A 32 -33.06 -15.27 -43.94
CA ILE A 32 -33.47 -13.87 -43.86
C ILE A 32 -33.22 -13.15 -45.19
N SER A 33 -32.09 -13.41 -45.88
CA SER A 33 -31.79 -12.81 -47.18
C SER A 33 -32.80 -13.22 -48.27
N LEU A 34 -33.31 -14.43 -48.15
CA LEU A 34 -34.32 -14.97 -49.07
C LEU A 34 -35.76 -14.50 -48.76
N CYS A 35 -36.08 -14.34 -47.49
CA CYS A 35 -37.40 -13.95 -47.01
C CYS A 35 -37.25 -13.09 -45.74
N PRO A 36 -37.14 -11.76 -45.90
CA PRO A 36 -36.84 -10.84 -44.77
C PRO A 36 -38.06 -10.56 -43.86
N ASP A 37 -39.26 -10.97 -44.23
CA ASP A 37 -40.48 -10.65 -43.48
C ASP A 37 -40.91 -11.72 -42.47
N SER A 38 -40.02 -12.68 -42.19
CA SER A 38 -40.31 -13.79 -41.24
C SER A 38 -39.75 -13.48 -39.86
N ALA A 39 -40.60 -13.16 -38.87
CA ALA A 39 -40.24 -12.97 -37.47
C ALA A 39 -39.49 -14.16 -36.89
N ALA A 40 -39.85 -15.40 -37.30
CA ALA A 40 -39.23 -16.62 -36.81
C ALA A 40 -37.73 -16.73 -37.13
N TYR A 41 -37.29 -16.24 -38.30
CA TYR A 41 -35.88 -16.30 -38.70
C TYR A 41 -35.00 -15.38 -37.86
N TYR A 42 -35.45 -14.15 -37.64
CA TYR A 42 -34.79 -13.18 -36.75
C TYR A 42 -34.78 -13.69 -35.32
N GLY A 43 -35.92 -14.22 -34.84
CA GLY A 43 -35.98 -14.81 -33.52
C GLY A 43 -34.97 -15.92 -33.34
N ASN A 44 -34.82 -16.85 -34.28
CA ASN A 44 -33.87 -17.95 -34.20
C ASN A 44 -32.41 -17.46 -34.30
N ARG A 45 -32.15 -16.44 -35.15
CA ARG A 45 -30.82 -15.84 -35.22
C ARG A 45 -30.45 -15.11 -33.91
N ALA A 46 -31.43 -14.43 -33.28
CA ALA A 46 -31.23 -13.85 -31.97
C ALA A 46 -30.85 -14.89 -30.93
N ALA A 47 -31.47 -16.09 -30.96
CA ALA A 47 -31.07 -17.18 -30.04
C ALA A 47 -29.62 -17.62 -30.27
N CYS A 48 -29.13 -17.70 -31.51
CA CYS A 48 -27.73 -18.00 -31.81
C CYS A 48 -26.79 -16.91 -31.25
N TYR A 49 -27.13 -15.63 -31.47
CA TYR A 49 -26.34 -14.53 -30.90
C TYR A 49 -26.27 -14.57 -29.38
N MET A 50 -27.36 -14.93 -28.70
CA MET A 50 -27.35 -15.11 -27.24
C MET A 50 -26.37 -16.22 -26.82
N MET A 51 -26.40 -17.37 -27.50
CA MET A 51 -25.47 -18.47 -27.21
C MET A 51 -24.00 -18.11 -27.47
N LEU A 52 -23.77 -17.20 -28.41
CA LEU A 52 -22.46 -16.62 -28.72
C LEU A 52 -22.11 -15.40 -27.86
N LEU A 53 -22.91 -15.10 -26.81
CA LEU A 53 -22.75 -13.98 -25.90
C LEU A 53 -22.78 -12.59 -26.58
N ASN A 54 -23.28 -12.51 -27.81
CA ASN A 54 -23.46 -11.24 -28.54
C ASN A 54 -24.87 -10.69 -28.31
N TYR A 55 -25.10 -10.20 -27.08
CA TYR A 55 -26.41 -9.76 -26.63
C TYR A 55 -26.92 -8.51 -27.37
N ASN A 56 -26.07 -7.63 -27.88
CA ASN A 56 -26.48 -6.48 -28.64
C ASN A 56 -27.10 -6.87 -30.00
N SER A 57 -26.47 -7.76 -30.77
CA SER A 57 -27.00 -8.29 -32.01
C SER A 57 -28.26 -9.11 -31.77
N ALA A 58 -28.29 -9.91 -30.68
CA ALA A 58 -29.47 -10.66 -30.29
C ALA A 58 -30.66 -9.76 -29.97
N LEU A 59 -30.42 -8.65 -29.25
CA LEU A 59 -31.45 -7.66 -28.91
C LEU A 59 -32.00 -6.96 -30.15
N THR A 60 -31.13 -6.61 -31.11
CA THR A 60 -31.50 -6.00 -32.37
C THR A 60 -32.42 -6.93 -33.18
N ASP A 61 -32.04 -8.20 -33.33
CA ASP A 61 -32.84 -9.20 -34.05
C ASP A 61 -34.16 -9.51 -33.35
N ALA A 62 -34.14 -9.67 -32.01
CA ALA A 62 -35.35 -9.91 -31.25
C ALA A 62 -36.37 -8.73 -31.37
N ARG A 63 -35.88 -7.49 -31.29
CA ARG A 63 -36.71 -6.29 -31.53
C ARG A 63 -37.22 -6.21 -32.95
N HIS A 64 -36.44 -6.68 -33.93
CA HIS A 64 -36.89 -6.74 -35.32
C HIS A 64 -37.99 -7.80 -35.49
N ALA A 65 -37.86 -8.98 -34.88
CA ALA A 65 -38.87 -10.02 -34.88
C ALA A 65 -40.22 -9.52 -34.29
N ILE A 66 -40.17 -8.73 -33.19
CA ILE A 66 -41.36 -8.09 -32.60
C ILE A 66 -42.02 -7.10 -33.52
N ARG A 67 -41.26 -6.34 -34.32
CA ARG A 67 -41.84 -5.40 -35.32
C ARG A 67 -42.55 -6.12 -36.42
N LEU A 68 -42.07 -7.32 -36.82
CA LEU A 68 -42.74 -8.13 -37.87
C LEU A 68 -43.97 -8.88 -37.32
N ASP A 69 -43.88 -9.33 -36.09
CA ASP A 69 -44.97 -10.03 -35.41
C ASP A 69 -45.02 -9.59 -33.92
N PRO A 70 -45.93 -8.63 -33.60
CA PRO A 70 -46.12 -8.15 -32.21
C PRO A 70 -46.64 -9.19 -31.22
N SER A 71 -47.17 -10.32 -31.72
CA SER A 71 -47.64 -11.42 -30.89
C SER A 71 -46.59 -12.49 -30.61
N PHE A 72 -45.36 -12.33 -31.14
CA PHE A 72 -44.31 -13.33 -31.01
C PHE A 72 -43.66 -13.32 -29.61
N GLU A 73 -44.29 -14.00 -28.66
CA GLU A 73 -43.89 -14.10 -27.25
C GLU A 73 -42.38 -14.45 -27.07
N LYS A 74 -41.90 -15.46 -27.83
CA LYS A 74 -40.49 -15.89 -27.72
C LYS A 74 -39.50 -14.78 -28.03
N ALA A 75 -39.85 -13.79 -28.84
CA ALA A 75 -38.98 -12.64 -29.12
C ALA A 75 -38.91 -11.71 -27.88
N TYR A 76 -40.01 -11.44 -27.21
CA TYR A 76 -40.01 -10.67 -25.96
C TYR A 76 -39.21 -11.35 -24.85
N VAL A 77 -39.32 -12.69 -24.69
CA VAL A 77 -38.50 -13.45 -23.76
C VAL A 77 -37.01 -13.26 -24.05
N ARG A 78 -36.64 -13.26 -25.34
CA ARG A 78 -35.22 -12.99 -25.73
C ARG A 78 -34.82 -11.54 -25.45
N VAL A 79 -35.69 -10.57 -25.69
CA VAL A 79 -35.45 -9.17 -25.31
C VAL A 79 -35.21 -9.07 -23.80
N ALA A 80 -36.07 -9.66 -22.97
CA ALA A 80 -35.91 -9.64 -21.50
C ALA A 80 -34.55 -10.22 -21.07
N LYS A 81 -34.18 -11.37 -21.61
CA LYS A 81 -32.88 -12.03 -21.32
C LYS A 81 -31.68 -11.20 -21.78
N CYS A 82 -31.76 -10.61 -22.97
CA CYS A 82 -30.68 -9.75 -23.50
C CYS A 82 -30.55 -8.46 -22.68
N CYS A 83 -31.67 -7.81 -22.35
CA CYS A 83 -31.68 -6.61 -21.52
C CYS A 83 -31.08 -6.90 -20.13
N LEU A 84 -31.45 -8.01 -19.49
CA LEU A 84 -30.84 -8.45 -18.24
C LEU A 84 -29.32 -8.64 -18.39
N ALA A 85 -28.88 -9.37 -19.41
CA ALA A 85 -27.46 -9.63 -19.65
C ALA A 85 -26.64 -8.33 -19.87
N LEU A 86 -27.27 -7.32 -20.46
CA LEU A 86 -26.71 -5.99 -20.71
C LEU A 86 -26.86 -5.03 -19.52
N GLY A 87 -27.61 -5.41 -18.47
CA GLY A 87 -27.90 -4.56 -17.32
C GLY A 87 -28.96 -3.48 -17.58
N ASP A 88 -29.79 -3.64 -18.60
CA ASP A 88 -30.94 -2.80 -18.90
C ASP A 88 -32.19 -3.33 -18.14
N ILE A 89 -32.31 -2.91 -16.88
CA ILE A 89 -33.42 -3.34 -16.01
C ILE A 89 -34.78 -2.89 -16.56
N ILE A 90 -34.84 -1.65 -17.07
CA ILE A 90 -36.08 -1.08 -17.55
C ILE A 90 -36.57 -1.80 -18.81
N GLY A 91 -35.67 -2.04 -19.77
CA GLY A 91 -35.99 -2.81 -20.97
C GLY A 91 -36.43 -4.24 -20.68
N ALA A 92 -35.80 -4.87 -19.67
CA ALA A 92 -36.17 -6.21 -19.21
C ALA A 92 -37.59 -6.22 -18.59
N GLU A 93 -37.90 -5.28 -17.70
CA GLU A 93 -39.22 -5.15 -17.05
C GLU A 93 -40.34 -4.93 -18.08
N GLN A 94 -40.10 -4.03 -19.06
CA GLN A 94 -41.06 -3.76 -20.13
C GLN A 94 -41.34 -5.03 -20.95
N ALA A 95 -40.31 -5.75 -21.36
CA ALA A 95 -40.45 -6.98 -22.11
C ALA A 95 -41.19 -8.04 -21.33
N ILE A 96 -40.89 -8.23 -20.02
CA ILE A 96 -41.54 -9.14 -19.13
C ILE A 96 -43.04 -8.79 -18.98
N LYS A 97 -43.34 -7.52 -18.76
CA LYS A 97 -44.71 -7.04 -18.65
C LYS A 97 -45.55 -7.38 -19.92
N THR A 98 -45.02 -7.15 -21.09
CA THR A 98 -45.66 -7.48 -22.35
C THR A 98 -45.94 -8.98 -22.51
N VAL A 99 -44.96 -9.83 -22.11
CA VAL A 99 -45.16 -11.31 -22.12
C VAL A 99 -46.32 -11.73 -21.20
N LEU A 100 -46.40 -11.15 -20.01
CA LEU A 100 -47.48 -11.44 -19.07
C LEU A 100 -48.85 -10.92 -19.53
N GLU A 101 -48.88 -9.87 -20.32
CA GLU A 101 -50.11 -9.37 -20.99
C GLU A 101 -50.53 -10.32 -22.11
N LEU A 102 -49.59 -10.91 -22.86
CA LEU A 102 -49.89 -11.90 -23.92
C LEU A 102 -50.23 -13.27 -23.38
N GLU A 103 -49.47 -13.74 -22.41
CA GLU A 103 -49.69 -15.04 -21.71
C GLU A 103 -49.58 -14.88 -20.19
N PRO A 104 -50.71 -14.63 -19.48
CA PRO A 104 -50.68 -14.38 -18.02
C PRO A 104 -50.13 -15.52 -17.14
N GLN A 105 -50.09 -16.72 -17.66
CA GLN A 105 -49.60 -17.91 -16.92
C GLN A 105 -48.26 -18.43 -17.46
N SER A 106 -47.52 -17.67 -18.25
CA SER A 106 -46.27 -18.15 -18.81
C SER A 106 -45.21 -18.39 -17.70
N PRO A 107 -44.78 -19.65 -17.49
CA PRO A 107 -43.74 -19.94 -16.51
C PRO A 107 -42.33 -19.50 -17.01
N ALA A 108 -42.29 -19.05 -18.26
CA ALA A 108 -41.02 -18.80 -18.98
C ALA A 108 -40.17 -17.67 -18.40
N LEU A 109 -40.74 -16.82 -17.54
CA LEU A 109 -40.08 -15.57 -17.07
C LEU A 109 -39.95 -15.42 -15.55
N THR A 110 -40.34 -16.44 -14.77
CA THR A 110 -40.26 -16.38 -13.30
C THR A 110 -38.82 -16.11 -12.81
N ASN A 111 -37.84 -16.74 -13.43
CA ASN A 111 -36.42 -16.54 -13.11
C ASN A 111 -35.91 -15.14 -13.51
N GLU A 112 -36.38 -14.63 -14.64
CA GLU A 112 -36.04 -13.29 -15.16
C GLU A 112 -36.63 -12.21 -14.26
N GLN A 113 -37.88 -12.37 -13.76
CA GLN A 113 -38.49 -11.46 -12.79
C GLN A 113 -37.70 -11.39 -11.50
N GLN A 114 -37.32 -12.56 -10.95
CA GLN A 114 -36.48 -12.62 -9.74
C GLN A 114 -35.12 -11.97 -9.98
N SER A 115 -34.52 -12.20 -11.17
CA SER A 115 -33.23 -11.61 -11.55
C SER A 115 -33.32 -10.08 -11.67
N VAL A 116 -34.40 -9.55 -12.23
CA VAL A 116 -34.67 -8.10 -12.31
C VAL A 116 -34.73 -7.49 -10.90
N GLN A 117 -35.56 -8.08 -10.03
CA GLN A 117 -35.72 -7.59 -8.65
C GLN A 117 -34.38 -7.60 -7.90
N LYS A 118 -33.63 -8.69 -8.01
CA LYS A 118 -32.31 -8.83 -7.38
C LYS A 118 -31.31 -7.80 -7.95
N LEU A 119 -31.30 -7.60 -9.25
CA LEU A 119 -30.40 -6.64 -9.89
C LEU A 119 -30.71 -5.21 -9.45
N ARG A 120 -31.98 -4.83 -9.32
CA ARG A 120 -32.43 -3.53 -8.81
C ARG A 120 -31.97 -3.31 -7.36
N GLN A 121 -32.13 -4.33 -6.49
CA GLN A 121 -31.66 -4.27 -5.12
C GLN A 121 -30.12 -4.11 -5.07
N LEU A 122 -29.38 -4.84 -5.92
CA LEU A 122 -27.94 -4.72 -6.02
C LEU A 122 -27.51 -3.33 -6.50
N GLU A 123 -28.19 -2.74 -7.49
CA GLU A 123 -27.87 -1.37 -7.94
C GLU A 123 -28.04 -0.34 -6.81
N THR A 124 -29.14 -0.40 -6.07
CA THR A 124 -29.36 0.49 -4.91
C THR A 124 -28.27 0.30 -3.85
N THR A 125 -27.91 -0.94 -3.57
CA THR A 125 -26.85 -1.25 -2.58
C THR A 125 -25.49 -0.78 -3.07
N VAL A 126 -25.18 -0.97 -4.34
CA VAL A 126 -23.95 -0.48 -4.98
C VAL A 126 -23.86 1.05 -4.87
N GLN A 127 -24.97 1.76 -5.21
CA GLN A 127 -24.97 3.22 -5.14
C GLN A 127 -24.73 3.72 -3.71
N ASN A 128 -25.46 3.19 -2.72
CA ASN A 128 -25.29 3.58 -1.31
C ASN A 128 -23.85 3.35 -0.80
N ASN A 129 -23.25 2.20 -1.17
CA ASN A 129 -21.87 1.92 -0.78
C ASN A 129 -20.84 2.79 -1.55
N TYR A 130 -21.15 3.16 -2.79
CA TYR A 130 -20.28 4.05 -3.58
C TYR A 130 -20.28 5.46 -2.98
N ASP A 131 -21.45 5.99 -2.59
CA ASP A 131 -21.59 7.31 -1.99
C ASP A 131 -20.88 7.40 -0.62
N THR A 132 -20.86 6.31 0.13
CA THR A 132 -20.12 6.20 1.40
C THR A 132 -18.64 5.77 1.22
N GLN A 133 -18.16 5.69 -0.03
CA GLN A 133 -16.79 5.27 -0.38
C GLN A 133 -16.39 3.86 0.13
N ALA A 134 -17.36 3.02 0.41
CA ALA A 134 -17.15 1.64 0.82
C ALA A 134 -16.80 0.75 -0.39
N TYR A 135 -15.75 1.08 -1.12
CA TYR A 135 -15.39 0.51 -2.42
C TYR A 135 -15.21 -1.02 -2.42
N ARG A 136 -14.78 -1.61 -1.30
CA ARG A 136 -14.70 -3.08 -1.18
C ARG A 136 -16.09 -3.73 -1.30
N ASN A 137 -17.09 -3.14 -0.65
CA ASN A 137 -18.45 -3.63 -0.73
C ASN A 137 -19.01 -3.42 -2.13
N VAL A 138 -18.73 -2.28 -2.76
CA VAL A 138 -19.15 -2.02 -4.15
C VAL A 138 -18.64 -3.11 -5.09
N VAL A 139 -17.34 -3.46 -5.01
CA VAL A 139 -16.75 -4.54 -5.84
C VAL A 139 -17.47 -5.87 -5.58
N PHE A 140 -17.73 -6.23 -4.32
CA PHE A 140 -18.42 -7.47 -3.96
C PHE A 140 -19.85 -7.55 -4.54
N TYR A 141 -20.61 -6.46 -4.43
CA TYR A 141 -21.98 -6.43 -4.96
C TYR A 141 -22.00 -6.37 -6.49
N LEU A 142 -21.04 -5.69 -7.12
CA LEU A 142 -20.87 -5.69 -8.58
C LEU A 142 -20.50 -7.07 -9.11
N ASP A 143 -19.72 -7.88 -8.39
CA ASP A 143 -19.45 -9.26 -8.75
C ASP A 143 -20.73 -10.10 -8.76
N SER A 144 -21.63 -9.81 -7.83
CA SER A 144 -22.94 -10.46 -7.78
C SER A 144 -23.87 -9.97 -8.92
N ALA A 145 -23.83 -8.67 -9.25
CA ALA A 145 -24.58 -8.11 -10.35
C ALA A 145 -24.08 -8.63 -11.72
N LEU A 146 -22.76 -8.79 -11.89
CA LEU A 146 -22.16 -9.31 -13.12
C LEU A 146 -22.46 -10.80 -13.37
N LYS A 147 -22.88 -11.57 -12.35
CA LYS A 147 -23.41 -12.94 -12.55
C LYS A 147 -24.76 -12.92 -13.25
N ILE A 148 -25.56 -11.88 -13.03
CA ILE A 148 -26.88 -11.69 -13.67
C ILE A 148 -26.73 -10.97 -14.99
N ALA A 149 -25.88 -9.93 -15.03
CA ALA A 149 -25.66 -9.04 -16.17
C ALA A 149 -24.21 -9.12 -16.67
N PRO A 150 -23.77 -10.26 -17.24
CA PRO A 150 -22.35 -10.51 -17.57
C PRO A 150 -21.82 -9.60 -18.68
N ALA A 151 -22.67 -9.01 -19.51
CA ALA A 151 -22.29 -8.12 -20.62
C ALA A 151 -22.43 -6.64 -20.26
N CYS A 152 -22.83 -6.29 -19.04
CA CYS A 152 -23.00 -4.90 -18.62
C CYS A 152 -21.64 -4.20 -18.48
N LEU A 153 -21.29 -3.37 -19.47
CA LEU A 153 -20.02 -2.60 -19.47
C LEU A 153 -19.99 -1.57 -18.34
N ARG A 154 -21.12 -0.96 -18.01
CA ARG A 154 -21.25 0.01 -16.91
C ARG A 154 -20.82 -0.61 -15.57
N TYR A 155 -21.27 -1.84 -15.24
CA TYR A 155 -20.86 -2.51 -14.01
C TYR A 155 -19.39 -2.90 -14.00
N ARG A 156 -18.87 -3.35 -15.15
CA ARG A 156 -17.43 -3.65 -15.29
C ARG A 156 -16.58 -2.41 -15.05
N LEU A 157 -16.93 -1.28 -15.64
CA LEU A 157 -16.18 -0.04 -15.50
C LEU A 157 -16.30 0.56 -14.09
N LEU A 158 -17.49 0.51 -13.46
CA LEU A 158 -17.65 0.93 -12.08
C LEU A 158 -16.84 0.05 -11.12
N LYS A 159 -16.80 -1.26 -11.37
CA LYS A 159 -15.92 -2.18 -10.63
C LYS A 159 -14.45 -1.79 -10.80
N ALA A 160 -14.01 -1.54 -12.03
CA ALA A 160 -12.64 -1.14 -12.31
C ALA A 160 -12.28 0.19 -11.64
N GLU A 161 -13.17 1.16 -11.65
CA GLU A 161 -13.00 2.43 -10.94
C GLU A 161 -12.80 2.20 -9.43
N CYS A 162 -13.66 1.38 -8.80
CA CYS A 162 -13.53 1.05 -7.37
C CYS A 162 -12.25 0.27 -7.06
N LEU A 163 -11.82 -0.63 -7.95
CA LEU A 163 -10.54 -1.32 -7.83
C LEU A 163 -9.36 -0.34 -7.85
N ALA A 164 -9.39 0.67 -8.72
CA ALA A 164 -8.38 1.71 -8.77
C ALA A 164 -8.33 2.52 -7.45
N TYR A 165 -9.48 2.88 -6.86
CA TYR A 165 -9.54 3.52 -5.54
C TYR A 165 -8.97 2.64 -4.41
N LEU A 166 -9.07 1.31 -4.54
CA LEU A 166 -8.50 0.35 -3.60
C LEU A 166 -7.00 0.09 -3.83
N GLY A 167 -6.38 0.71 -4.84
CA GLY A 167 -4.99 0.48 -5.22
C GLY A 167 -4.75 -0.80 -6.03
N ARG A 168 -5.82 -1.49 -6.47
CA ARG A 168 -5.76 -2.71 -7.31
C ARG A 168 -5.74 -2.32 -8.79
N CYS A 169 -4.73 -1.51 -9.17
CA CYS A 169 -4.67 -0.88 -10.49
C CYS A 169 -4.51 -1.88 -11.64
N ASP A 170 -3.78 -2.99 -11.44
CA ASP A 170 -3.58 -4.00 -12.50
C ASP A 170 -4.90 -4.63 -12.90
N GLU A 171 -5.73 -5.03 -11.94
CA GLU A 171 -7.05 -5.60 -12.21
C GLU A 171 -8.01 -4.57 -12.86
N ALA A 172 -7.93 -3.33 -12.41
CA ALA A 172 -8.70 -2.24 -13.01
C ALA A 172 -8.31 -1.99 -14.47
N LEU A 173 -7.01 -2.03 -14.78
CA LEU A 173 -6.47 -1.88 -16.14
C LEU A 173 -6.91 -3.03 -17.04
N ASP A 174 -6.88 -4.27 -16.57
CA ASP A 174 -7.31 -5.43 -17.35
C ASP A 174 -8.79 -5.30 -17.78
N ILE A 175 -9.64 -4.88 -16.84
CA ILE A 175 -11.06 -4.64 -17.13
C ILE A 175 -11.22 -3.50 -18.14
N ALA A 176 -10.54 -2.36 -17.93
CA ALA A 176 -10.64 -1.21 -18.81
C ALA A 176 -10.15 -1.53 -20.24
N VAL A 177 -9.02 -2.24 -20.36
CA VAL A 177 -8.50 -2.70 -21.67
C VAL A 177 -9.47 -3.68 -22.32
N GLY A 178 -10.08 -4.59 -21.54
CA GLY A 178 -11.12 -5.50 -22.04
C GLY A 178 -12.33 -4.76 -22.61
N VAL A 179 -12.79 -3.71 -21.93
CA VAL A 179 -13.88 -2.85 -22.45
C VAL A 179 -13.46 -2.09 -23.69
N MET A 180 -12.25 -1.52 -23.71
CA MET A 180 -11.75 -0.77 -24.90
C MET A 180 -11.58 -1.64 -26.15
N LYS A 181 -11.40 -2.95 -26.01
CA LYS A 181 -11.42 -3.88 -27.16
C LYS A 181 -12.83 -4.02 -27.76
N LEU A 182 -13.86 -3.84 -26.96
CA LEU A 182 -15.26 -3.89 -27.41
C LEU A 182 -15.75 -2.52 -27.89
N ASP A 183 -15.33 -1.46 -27.20
CA ASP A 183 -15.64 -0.06 -27.51
C ASP A 183 -14.40 0.81 -27.28
N SER A 184 -13.68 1.12 -28.35
CA SER A 184 -12.47 1.94 -28.32
C SER A 184 -12.73 3.42 -28.02
N THR A 185 -14.01 3.84 -28.07
CA THR A 185 -14.44 5.23 -27.83
C THR A 185 -15.01 5.45 -26.44
N SER A 186 -14.98 4.44 -25.58
CA SER A 186 -15.49 4.53 -24.21
C SER A 186 -14.67 5.53 -23.37
N ALA A 187 -15.25 6.70 -23.10
CA ALA A 187 -14.66 7.72 -22.25
C ALA A 187 -14.41 7.20 -20.80
N ASP A 188 -15.36 6.42 -20.27
CA ASP A 188 -15.23 5.80 -18.96
C ASP A 188 -14.03 4.82 -18.85
N ALA A 189 -13.81 4.01 -19.89
CA ALA A 189 -12.67 3.08 -19.90
C ALA A 189 -11.32 3.83 -19.92
N ILE A 190 -11.25 4.91 -20.71
CA ILE A 190 -10.07 5.79 -20.78
C ILE A 190 -9.88 6.52 -19.45
N TYR A 191 -10.98 6.96 -18.81
CA TYR A 191 -10.96 7.56 -17.49
C TYR A 191 -10.37 6.61 -16.45
N VAL A 192 -10.81 5.36 -16.40
CA VAL A 192 -10.28 4.35 -15.47
C VAL A 192 -8.78 4.14 -15.68
N ARG A 193 -8.29 4.09 -16.91
CA ARG A 193 -6.84 4.04 -17.18
C ARG A 193 -6.11 5.26 -16.66
N GLY A 194 -6.68 6.45 -16.86
CA GLY A 194 -6.14 7.70 -16.29
C GLY A 194 -6.09 7.65 -14.75
N LEU A 195 -7.12 7.11 -14.13
CA LEU A 195 -7.22 6.94 -12.68
C LEU A 195 -6.14 6.00 -12.14
N CYS A 196 -5.90 4.86 -12.78
CA CYS A 196 -4.82 3.96 -12.41
C CYS A 196 -3.44 4.63 -12.51
N LEU A 197 -3.19 5.39 -13.58
CA LEU A 197 -1.97 6.16 -13.75
C LEU A 197 -1.79 7.24 -12.68
N TYR A 198 -2.88 7.86 -12.25
CA TYR A 198 -2.88 8.82 -11.16
C TYR A 198 -2.47 8.19 -9.83
N TYR A 199 -2.97 6.99 -9.51
CA TYR A 199 -2.65 6.29 -8.27
C TYR A 199 -1.30 5.54 -8.30
N THR A 200 -0.70 5.36 -9.49
CA THR A 200 0.66 4.81 -9.66
C THR A 200 1.71 5.90 -9.95
N ASP A 201 1.47 7.13 -9.49
CA ASP A 201 2.38 8.29 -9.57
C ASP A 201 2.79 8.68 -11.01
N ASN A 202 1.95 8.43 -11.99
CA ASN A 202 2.18 8.86 -13.36
C ASN A 202 1.22 9.99 -13.75
N LEU A 203 1.31 11.12 -13.04
CA LEU A 203 0.39 12.25 -13.19
C LEU A 203 0.29 12.76 -14.63
N GLU A 204 1.40 12.85 -15.34
CA GLU A 204 1.42 13.40 -16.72
C GLU A 204 0.63 12.53 -17.68
N LYS A 205 0.88 11.22 -17.66
CA LYS A 205 0.09 10.29 -18.47
C LYS A 205 -1.36 10.24 -18.00
N GLY A 206 -1.62 10.34 -16.68
CA GLY A 206 -2.98 10.45 -16.14
C GLY A 206 -3.74 11.64 -16.75
N ILE A 207 -3.13 12.83 -16.76
CA ILE A 207 -3.69 14.04 -17.35
C ILE A 207 -4.05 13.82 -18.84
N LEU A 208 -3.14 13.24 -19.62
CA LEU A 208 -3.38 12.94 -21.04
C LEU A 208 -4.59 12.01 -21.25
N HIS A 209 -4.76 10.99 -20.38
CA HIS A 209 -5.91 10.10 -20.47
C HIS A 209 -7.21 10.82 -20.10
N PHE A 210 -7.21 11.68 -19.07
CA PHE A 210 -8.40 12.48 -18.75
C PHE A 210 -8.73 13.49 -19.85
N GLU A 211 -7.74 14.09 -20.49
CA GLU A 211 -7.94 14.97 -21.65
C GLU A 211 -8.50 14.19 -22.86
N ARG A 212 -7.99 12.95 -23.08
CA ARG A 212 -8.55 12.09 -24.14
C ARG A 212 -9.99 11.67 -23.85
N ALA A 213 -10.34 11.33 -22.62
CA ALA A 213 -11.70 11.04 -22.23
C ALA A 213 -12.63 12.24 -22.48
N LEU A 214 -12.16 13.47 -22.19
CA LEU A 214 -12.91 14.71 -22.44
C LEU A 214 -13.02 15.09 -23.93
N GLN A 215 -12.11 14.61 -24.78
CA GLN A 215 -12.26 14.75 -26.23
C GLN A 215 -13.40 13.88 -26.77
N LEU A 216 -13.62 12.71 -26.17
CA LEU A 216 -14.69 11.79 -26.58
C LEU A 216 -16.03 12.15 -25.94
N ASP A 217 -16.02 12.54 -24.69
CA ASP A 217 -17.18 13.03 -23.94
C ASP A 217 -16.80 14.33 -23.21
N PRO A 218 -17.11 15.51 -23.82
CA PRO A 218 -16.82 16.80 -23.21
C PRO A 218 -17.50 17.03 -21.85
N ASP A 219 -18.59 16.31 -21.56
CA ASP A 219 -19.36 16.47 -20.34
C ASP A 219 -18.99 15.46 -19.25
N HIS A 220 -17.96 14.65 -19.45
CA HIS A 220 -17.49 13.65 -18.50
C HIS A 220 -16.96 14.28 -17.19
N GLN A 221 -17.85 14.48 -16.23
CA GLN A 221 -17.56 15.21 -14.97
C GLN A 221 -16.40 14.62 -14.16
N LYS A 222 -16.31 13.28 -14.13
CA LYS A 222 -15.23 12.59 -13.41
C LYS A 222 -13.86 12.94 -14.00
N SER A 223 -13.72 12.96 -15.32
CA SER A 223 -12.47 13.34 -15.99
C SER A 223 -12.13 14.82 -15.78
N LYS A 224 -13.12 15.73 -15.82
CA LYS A 224 -12.91 17.16 -15.52
C LYS A 224 -12.31 17.34 -14.13
N ARG A 225 -12.93 16.69 -13.12
CA ARG A 225 -12.48 16.76 -11.70
C ARG A 225 -11.08 16.19 -11.54
N MET A 226 -10.82 14.98 -12.08
CA MET A 226 -9.52 14.34 -11.90
C MET A 226 -8.39 15.05 -12.65
N ARG A 227 -8.65 15.58 -13.85
CA ARG A 227 -7.68 16.42 -14.57
C ARG A 227 -7.27 17.64 -13.77
N SER A 228 -8.25 18.36 -13.19
CA SER A 228 -7.98 19.53 -12.34
C SER A 228 -7.17 19.16 -11.11
N LYS A 229 -7.55 18.06 -10.43
CA LYS A 229 -6.85 17.54 -9.27
C LYS A 229 -5.39 17.16 -9.58
N CYS A 230 -5.16 16.48 -10.72
CA CYS A 230 -3.81 16.13 -11.15
C CYS A 230 -2.95 17.36 -11.44
N LYS A 231 -3.48 18.36 -12.16
CA LYS A 231 -2.76 19.60 -12.45
C LYS A 231 -2.39 20.33 -11.17
N GLN A 232 -3.33 20.51 -10.26
CA GLN A 232 -3.08 21.15 -8.96
C GLN A 232 -1.98 20.42 -8.17
N LEU A 233 -2.04 19.09 -8.05
CA LEU A 233 -1.02 18.31 -7.36
C LEU A 233 0.36 18.45 -8.02
N LYS A 234 0.43 18.44 -9.35
CA LYS A 234 1.66 18.62 -10.09
C LYS A 234 2.27 20.00 -9.80
N GLU A 235 1.48 21.06 -9.94
CA GLU A 235 1.90 22.44 -9.70
C GLU A 235 2.40 22.64 -8.26
N MET A 236 1.65 22.13 -7.27
CA MET A 236 2.06 22.27 -5.87
C MET A 236 3.34 21.49 -5.57
N LYS A 237 3.49 20.28 -6.08
CA LYS A 237 4.73 19.49 -5.93
C LYS A 237 5.93 20.21 -6.56
N GLU A 238 5.78 20.74 -7.77
CA GLU A 238 6.84 21.48 -8.46
C GLU A 238 7.20 22.79 -7.74
N ASN A 239 6.20 23.53 -7.27
CA ASN A 239 6.41 24.73 -6.47
C ASN A 239 7.12 24.41 -5.15
N GLY A 240 6.67 23.39 -4.41
CA GLY A 240 7.37 22.94 -3.20
C GLY A 240 8.82 22.56 -3.44
N ASN A 241 9.09 21.83 -4.54
CA ASN A 241 10.46 21.48 -4.95
C ASN A 241 11.32 22.72 -5.30
N MET A 242 10.72 23.71 -5.96
CA MET A 242 11.40 24.97 -6.31
C MET A 242 11.73 25.78 -5.05
N LEU A 243 10.78 25.90 -4.13
CA LEU A 243 10.97 26.59 -2.84
C LEU A 243 12.05 25.89 -2.01
N PHE A 244 12.08 24.57 -1.98
CA PHE A 244 13.13 23.81 -1.31
C PHE A 244 14.51 24.09 -1.91
N LYS A 245 14.63 24.06 -3.23
CA LYS A 245 15.89 24.36 -3.93
C LYS A 245 16.38 25.80 -3.71
N SER A 246 15.47 26.75 -3.56
CA SER A 246 15.79 28.16 -3.26
C SER A 246 16.06 28.46 -1.78
N GLY A 247 16.02 27.43 -0.90
CA GLY A 247 16.26 27.60 0.54
C GLY A 247 15.07 28.15 1.32
N ARG A 248 13.91 28.36 0.69
CA ARG A 248 12.67 28.87 1.32
C ARG A 248 11.91 27.72 2.01
N TYR A 249 12.56 27.10 3.01
CA TYR A 249 12.08 25.85 3.61
C TYR A 249 10.73 25.97 4.29
N ARG A 250 10.45 27.09 5.02
CA ARG A 250 9.16 27.27 5.70
C ARG A 250 7.99 27.31 4.72
N GLU A 251 8.19 27.97 3.58
CA GLU A 251 7.16 28.06 2.54
C GLU A 251 6.98 26.72 1.81
N ALA A 252 8.08 26.02 1.53
CA ALA A 252 8.02 24.66 0.98
C ALA A 252 7.21 23.73 1.92
N HIS A 253 7.39 23.83 3.23
CA HIS A 253 6.63 23.05 4.22
C HIS A 253 5.12 23.29 4.11
N VAL A 254 4.70 24.57 3.99
CA VAL A 254 3.27 24.93 3.83
C VAL A 254 2.72 24.33 2.53
N VAL A 255 3.42 24.51 1.41
CA VAL A 255 2.98 23.99 0.11
C VAL A 255 2.85 22.47 0.10
N TYR A 256 3.80 21.73 0.68
CA TYR A 256 3.66 20.27 0.79
C TYR A 256 2.52 19.84 1.73
N THR A 257 2.30 20.60 2.80
CA THR A 257 1.19 20.34 3.74
C THR A 257 -0.17 20.54 3.07
N ASP A 258 -0.31 21.57 2.25
CA ASP A 258 -1.55 21.82 1.49
C ASP A 258 -1.72 20.81 0.34
N ALA A 259 -0.63 20.39 -0.31
CA ALA A 259 -0.68 19.34 -1.33
C ALA A 259 -1.18 18.00 -0.77
N LEU A 260 -0.81 17.64 0.46
CA LEU A 260 -1.28 16.41 1.13
C LEU A 260 -2.79 16.38 1.39
N LYS A 261 -3.45 17.55 1.49
CA LYS A 261 -4.90 17.68 1.71
C LYS A 261 -5.72 17.43 0.43
N ILE A 262 -5.10 17.47 -0.76
CA ILE A 262 -5.79 17.34 -2.03
C ILE A 262 -6.37 15.94 -2.22
N ASP A 263 -5.61 14.89 -1.86
CA ASP A 263 -6.05 13.51 -1.95
C ASP A 263 -5.34 12.61 -0.94
N GLU A 264 -6.01 12.34 0.16
CA GLU A 264 -5.48 11.45 1.22
C GLU A 264 -5.33 9.99 0.77
N ASN A 265 -6.07 9.58 -0.28
CA ASN A 265 -6.07 8.21 -0.78
C ASN A 265 -4.92 7.91 -1.76
N ASN A 266 -4.25 8.93 -2.30
CA ASN A 266 -3.13 8.70 -3.22
C ASN A 266 -1.84 8.38 -2.45
N LYS A 267 -1.67 7.10 -2.12
CA LYS A 267 -0.55 6.61 -1.29
C LYS A 267 0.81 6.93 -1.90
N ASP A 268 0.97 6.73 -3.21
CA ASP A 268 2.26 6.92 -3.89
C ASP A 268 2.68 8.39 -3.92
N MET A 269 1.76 9.28 -4.25
CA MET A 269 2.01 10.72 -4.23
C MET A 269 2.25 11.23 -2.81
N ASN A 270 1.39 10.81 -1.85
CA ASN A 270 1.51 11.24 -0.46
C ASN A 270 2.82 10.76 0.18
N SER A 271 3.29 9.55 -0.16
CA SER A 271 4.62 9.10 0.29
C SER A 271 5.74 10.02 -0.17
N LYS A 272 5.68 10.51 -1.41
CA LYS A 272 6.67 11.46 -1.95
C LYS A 272 6.57 12.84 -1.34
N LEU A 273 5.34 13.35 -1.16
CA LEU A 273 5.09 14.65 -0.53
C LEU A 273 5.54 14.66 0.94
N LEU A 274 5.20 13.61 1.70
CA LEU A 274 5.63 13.42 3.09
C LEU A 274 7.16 13.31 3.19
N TYR A 275 7.81 12.53 2.30
CA TYR A 275 9.26 12.45 2.27
C TYR A 275 9.92 13.81 1.97
N ASN A 276 9.38 14.57 1.01
CA ASN A 276 9.87 15.90 0.69
C ASN A 276 9.67 16.86 1.87
N ARG A 277 8.54 16.78 2.57
CA ARG A 277 8.28 17.56 3.79
C ARG A 277 9.21 17.15 4.94
N ALA A 278 9.50 15.86 5.09
CA ALA A 278 10.51 15.38 6.05
C ALA A 278 11.90 15.96 5.76
N LEU A 279 12.31 16.03 4.49
CA LEU A 279 13.55 16.70 4.09
C LEU A 279 13.54 18.19 4.45
N VAL A 280 12.43 18.87 4.22
CA VAL A 280 12.25 20.27 4.64
C VAL A 280 12.40 20.40 6.16
N ASN A 281 11.75 19.53 6.93
CA ASN A 281 11.80 19.52 8.39
C ASN A 281 13.24 19.32 8.90
N THR A 282 14.05 18.49 8.26
CA THR A 282 15.48 18.36 8.63
C THR A 282 16.27 19.66 8.38
N ARG A 283 15.95 20.41 7.31
CA ARG A 283 16.59 21.70 7.02
C ARG A 283 16.19 22.81 7.97
N ILE A 284 14.97 22.77 8.51
CA ILE A 284 14.48 23.71 9.53
C ILE A 284 15.02 23.37 10.92
N GLY A 285 15.54 22.15 11.13
CA GLY A 285 15.96 21.63 12.44
C GLY A 285 14.86 20.93 13.22
N SER A 286 13.67 20.74 12.65
CA SER A 286 12.54 20.06 13.26
C SER A 286 12.64 18.54 13.10
N LEU A 287 13.67 17.92 13.70
CA LEU A 287 13.99 16.50 13.50
C LEU A 287 12.86 15.56 13.95
N ARG A 288 12.13 15.91 15.01
CA ARG A 288 10.99 15.11 15.50
C ARG A 288 9.87 15.05 14.46
N GLU A 289 9.54 16.19 13.85
CA GLU A 289 8.53 16.27 12.77
C GLU A 289 8.98 15.51 11.52
N ALA A 290 10.29 15.54 11.19
CA ALA A 290 10.84 14.77 10.11
C ALA A 290 10.66 13.25 10.34
N ILE A 291 10.87 12.78 11.57
CA ILE A 291 10.64 11.38 11.95
C ILE A 291 9.15 11.00 11.81
N LEU A 292 8.24 11.86 12.25
CA LEU A 292 6.79 11.61 12.10
C LEU A 292 6.38 11.49 10.63
N ASP A 293 6.88 12.38 9.78
CA ASP A 293 6.64 12.31 8.33
C ASP A 293 7.23 11.01 7.73
N CYS A 294 8.45 10.63 8.11
CA CYS A 294 9.06 9.36 7.68
C CYS A 294 8.25 8.14 8.16
N ASN A 295 7.73 8.15 9.40
CA ASN A 295 6.87 7.09 9.91
C ASN A 295 5.64 6.95 9.02
N ARG A 296 5.00 8.07 8.68
CA ARG A 296 3.83 8.07 7.80
C ARG A 296 4.15 7.56 6.39
N VAL A 297 5.33 7.91 5.84
CA VAL A 297 5.81 7.32 4.56
C VAL A 297 5.91 5.81 4.67
N LEU A 298 6.51 5.29 5.75
CA LEU A 298 6.73 3.85 5.94
C LEU A 298 5.44 3.06 6.23
N GLU A 299 4.42 3.72 6.80
CA GLU A 299 3.06 3.15 6.89
C GLU A 299 2.40 3.01 5.51
N LEU A 300 2.63 3.96 4.60
CA LEU A 300 2.11 3.92 3.23
C LEU A 300 2.90 2.95 2.34
N ASN A 301 4.22 2.91 2.51
CA ASN A 301 5.16 2.07 1.77
C ASN A 301 6.33 1.65 2.67
N ALA A 302 6.22 0.45 3.25
CA ALA A 302 7.22 -0.10 4.16
C ALA A 302 8.63 -0.28 3.53
N GLN A 303 8.71 -0.34 2.19
CA GLN A 303 9.96 -0.51 1.45
C GLN A 303 10.56 0.82 0.95
N TYR A 304 10.09 1.98 1.45
CA TYR A 304 10.60 3.27 1.02
C TYR A 304 12.00 3.55 1.60
N LEU A 305 13.02 3.04 0.92
CA LEU A 305 14.43 3.08 1.37
C LEU A 305 14.89 4.49 1.80
N LYS A 306 14.55 5.52 0.99
CA LYS A 306 14.96 6.90 1.29
C LYS A 306 14.39 7.43 2.61
N ALA A 307 13.17 7.01 2.98
CA ALA A 307 12.57 7.41 4.25
C ALA A 307 13.22 6.70 5.44
N LEU A 308 13.58 5.41 5.31
CA LEU A 308 14.37 4.69 6.32
C LEU A 308 15.70 5.37 6.58
N LEU A 309 16.46 5.68 5.51
CA LEU A 309 17.76 6.34 5.63
C LEU A 309 17.65 7.75 6.25
N LEU A 310 16.62 8.50 5.90
CA LEU A 310 16.39 9.83 6.46
C LEU A 310 16.01 9.73 7.94
N ARG A 311 15.12 8.80 8.32
CA ARG A 311 14.69 8.58 9.69
C ARG A 311 15.85 8.14 10.57
N ALA A 312 16.67 7.20 10.08
CA ALA A 312 17.88 6.76 10.75
C ALA A 312 18.85 7.91 11.04
N ARG A 313 19.04 8.80 10.05
CA ARG A 313 19.87 10.01 10.24
C ARG A 313 19.27 10.90 11.31
N CYS A 314 17.96 11.18 11.27
CA CYS A 314 17.31 12.01 12.28
C CYS A 314 17.39 11.38 13.68
N HIS A 315 17.26 10.05 13.79
CA HIS A 315 17.45 9.34 15.05
C HIS A 315 18.90 9.50 15.56
N ASN A 316 19.89 9.36 14.68
CA ASN A 316 21.29 9.53 15.04
C ASN A 316 21.58 10.96 15.53
N ASP A 317 21.04 11.98 14.84
CA ASP A 317 21.19 13.40 15.20
C ASP A 317 20.49 13.74 16.54
N LEU A 318 19.48 12.98 16.94
CA LEU A 318 18.80 13.05 18.25
C LEU A 318 19.41 12.11 19.30
N GLU A 319 20.57 11.53 19.04
CA GLU A 319 21.27 10.57 19.92
C GLU A 319 20.46 9.30 20.25
N LYS A 320 19.45 8.97 19.42
CA LYS A 320 18.66 7.74 19.46
C LYS A 320 19.34 6.67 18.62
N PHE A 321 20.49 6.20 19.09
CA PHE A 321 21.36 5.33 18.29
C PHE A 321 20.79 3.95 18.04
N GLU A 322 19.96 3.42 18.96
CA GLU A 322 19.34 2.09 18.83
C GLU A 322 18.34 2.08 17.68
N GLU A 323 17.48 3.10 17.62
CA GLU A 323 16.49 3.28 16.55
C GLU A 323 17.19 3.54 15.20
N ALA A 324 18.29 4.31 15.21
CA ALA A 324 19.07 4.55 14.01
C ALA A 324 19.68 3.25 13.44
N VAL A 325 20.24 2.39 14.32
CA VAL A 325 20.79 1.08 13.93
C VAL A 325 19.71 0.19 13.36
N ALA A 326 18.53 0.11 14.00
CA ALA A 326 17.41 -0.71 13.54
C ALA A 326 16.94 -0.28 12.12
N ASP A 327 16.85 1.03 11.86
CA ASP A 327 16.48 1.56 10.55
C ASP A 327 17.53 1.26 9.48
N TYR A 328 18.83 1.41 9.80
CA TYR A 328 19.90 1.05 8.85
C TYR A 328 19.99 -0.45 8.60
N GLU A 329 19.69 -1.30 9.59
CA GLU A 329 19.61 -2.75 9.39
C GLU A 329 18.46 -3.12 8.45
N THR A 330 17.30 -2.50 8.63
CA THR A 330 16.16 -2.66 7.73
C THR A 330 16.51 -2.18 6.31
N ALA A 331 17.15 -1.02 6.19
CA ALA A 331 17.60 -0.49 4.90
C ALA A 331 18.59 -1.44 4.20
N LEU A 332 19.50 -2.07 4.96
CA LEU A 332 20.47 -3.03 4.43
C LEU A 332 19.81 -4.34 3.96
N GLN A 333 18.69 -4.74 4.57
CA GLN A 333 17.91 -5.89 4.09
C GLN A 333 17.25 -5.60 2.75
N LEU A 334 16.79 -4.36 2.54
CA LEU A 334 16.17 -3.93 1.28
C LEU A 334 17.21 -3.78 0.16
N GLU A 335 18.35 -3.14 0.47
CA GLU A 335 19.38 -2.87 -0.52
C GLU A 335 20.79 -2.98 0.10
N LYS A 336 21.60 -3.91 -0.41
CA LYS A 336 22.93 -4.22 0.11
C LYS A 336 24.02 -3.36 -0.55
N THR A 337 23.98 -2.04 -0.34
CA THR A 337 25.01 -1.14 -0.88
C THR A 337 26.17 -0.95 0.10
N PRO A 338 27.40 -0.66 -0.41
CA PRO A 338 28.54 -0.31 0.43
C PRO A 338 28.28 0.92 1.32
N GLU A 339 27.50 1.88 0.82
CA GLU A 339 27.13 3.08 1.55
C GLU A 339 26.28 2.77 2.79
N ILE A 340 25.22 1.97 2.64
CA ILE A 340 24.36 1.56 3.76
C ILE A 340 25.15 0.76 4.79
N LYS A 341 26.05 -0.13 4.34
CA LYS A 341 26.96 -0.87 5.24
C LYS A 341 27.85 0.06 6.06
N ARG A 342 28.37 1.13 5.43
CA ARG A 342 29.16 2.13 6.15
C ARG A 342 28.32 2.87 7.17
N LEU A 343 27.13 3.38 6.78
CA LEU A 343 26.21 4.09 7.69
C LEU A 343 25.82 3.23 8.90
N LEU A 344 25.52 1.95 8.67
CA LEU A 344 25.22 1.01 9.74
C LEU A 344 26.40 0.80 10.69
N ARG A 345 27.61 0.64 10.15
CA ARG A 345 28.84 0.52 10.96
C ARG A 345 29.05 1.76 11.81
N ASP A 346 28.92 2.95 11.21
CA ASP A 346 29.09 4.23 11.90
C ASP A 346 28.03 4.42 13.01
N ALA A 347 26.76 4.03 12.76
CA ALA A 347 25.71 4.05 13.77
C ALA A 347 25.96 3.04 14.90
N LYS A 348 26.41 1.82 14.60
CA LYS A 348 26.80 0.82 15.60
C LYS A 348 27.97 1.30 16.45
N PHE A 349 28.93 1.99 15.84
CA PHE A 349 30.02 2.60 16.56
C PHE A 349 29.52 3.72 17.50
N ALA A 350 28.63 4.60 17.02
CA ALA A 350 28.03 5.66 17.83
C ALA A 350 27.21 5.06 19.01
N LEU A 351 26.45 3.99 18.76
CA LEU A 351 25.71 3.27 19.81
C LEU A 351 26.65 2.66 20.87
N LYS A 352 27.73 2.00 20.44
CA LYS A 352 28.73 1.48 21.38
C LYS A 352 29.35 2.61 22.20
N LYS A 353 29.69 3.73 21.53
CA LYS A 353 30.26 4.91 22.19
C LYS A 353 29.30 5.53 23.22
N SER A 354 28.00 5.60 22.94
CA SER A 354 27.01 6.16 23.87
C SER A 354 26.80 5.29 25.12
N LYS A 355 26.91 3.95 24.95
CA LYS A 355 26.81 2.97 26.07
C LYS A 355 28.11 2.80 26.85
N ARG A 356 29.16 3.45 26.42
CA ARG A 356 30.48 3.33 27.01
C ARG A 356 30.50 3.96 28.38
N LYS A 357 31.00 3.19 29.37
CA LYS A 357 31.18 3.66 30.75
C LYS A 357 32.24 4.76 30.79
N ASP A 358 31.97 5.85 31.49
CA ASP A 358 32.99 6.87 31.79
C ASP A 358 33.81 6.47 33.00
N TYR A 359 34.93 5.78 32.79
CA TYR A 359 35.77 5.28 33.85
C TYR A 359 36.40 6.39 34.72
N TYR A 360 36.63 7.58 34.15
CA TYR A 360 37.09 8.71 34.94
C TYR A 360 36.01 9.20 35.91
N LYS A 361 34.74 9.26 35.46
CA LYS A 361 33.60 9.59 36.32
C LYS A 361 33.35 8.51 37.37
N ILE A 362 33.51 7.23 37.04
CA ILE A 362 33.36 6.11 37.96
C ILE A 362 34.39 6.21 39.08
N LEU A 363 35.66 6.50 38.81
CA LEU A 363 36.68 6.73 39.80
C LEU A 363 36.57 8.11 40.49
N GLY A 364 35.87 9.07 39.87
CA GLY A 364 35.77 10.43 40.38
C GLY A 364 37.05 11.21 40.23
N VAL A 365 37.79 11.03 39.12
CA VAL A 365 39.05 11.71 38.81
C VAL A 365 38.93 12.49 37.51
N ALA A 366 39.77 13.48 37.33
CA ALA A 366 39.82 14.25 36.08
C ALA A 366 40.43 13.42 34.95
N ARG A 367 40.10 13.75 33.69
CA ARG A 367 40.68 13.02 32.51
C ARG A 367 42.21 13.12 32.38
N ASN A 368 42.78 14.18 32.95
CA ASN A 368 44.22 14.39 33.01
C ASN A 368 44.86 13.84 34.31
N ALA A 369 44.14 13.03 35.10
CA ALA A 369 44.64 12.47 36.37
C ALA A 369 45.89 11.63 36.15
N THR A 370 46.83 11.82 37.05
CA THR A 370 48.06 11.03 37.15
C THR A 370 47.77 9.62 37.60
N GLU A 371 48.73 8.71 37.38
CA GLU A 371 48.61 7.31 37.81
C GLU A 371 48.44 7.19 39.32
N ASP A 372 49.11 8.06 40.10
CA ASP A 372 48.99 8.09 41.54
C ASP A 372 47.62 8.59 42.03
N GLU A 373 47.03 9.55 41.33
CA GLU A 373 45.67 10.02 41.63
C GLU A 373 44.62 8.97 41.30
N ILE A 374 44.76 8.24 40.18
CA ILE A 374 43.90 7.11 39.80
C ILE A 374 43.99 6.02 40.86
N LYS A 375 45.21 5.66 41.32
CA LYS A 375 45.48 4.68 42.35
C LYS A 375 44.87 5.07 43.69
N LYS A 376 45.02 6.32 44.10
CA LYS A 376 44.44 6.86 45.34
C LYS A 376 42.90 6.88 45.31
N ALA A 377 42.31 7.27 44.19
CA ALA A 377 40.86 7.26 43.98
C ALA A 377 40.28 5.85 44.05
N TYR A 378 40.95 4.87 43.39
CA TYR A 378 40.57 3.48 43.45
C TYR A 378 40.57 2.96 44.88
N ARG A 379 41.67 3.15 45.67
CA ARG A 379 41.74 2.74 47.06
C ARG A 379 40.58 3.25 47.88
N LYS A 380 40.31 4.56 47.76
CA LYS A 380 39.22 5.22 48.51
C LYS A 380 37.86 4.62 48.18
N LYS A 381 37.53 4.45 46.90
CA LYS A 381 36.23 3.94 46.46
C LYS A 381 36.09 2.42 46.71
N ALA A 382 37.12 1.65 46.44
CA ALA A 382 37.12 0.20 46.67
C ALA A 382 36.90 -0.16 48.17
N LEU A 383 37.45 0.62 49.08
CA LEU A 383 37.20 0.44 50.49
C LEU A 383 35.77 0.83 50.92
N VAL A 384 35.18 1.82 50.29
CA VAL A 384 33.81 2.23 50.59
C VAL A 384 32.79 1.19 50.12
N HIS A 385 32.98 0.65 48.91
CA HIS A 385 32.01 -0.24 48.27
C HIS A 385 32.41 -1.74 48.36
N HIS A 386 33.33 -2.11 49.30
CA HIS A 386 33.76 -3.50 49.47
C HIS A 386 32.59 -4.37 49.94
N PRO A 387 32.36 -5.56 49.34
CA PRO A 387 31.26 -6.46 49.71
C PRO A 387 31.19 -6.80 51.21
N ASP A 388 32.36 -7.03 51.85
CA ASP A 388 32.43 -7.38 53.29
C ASP A 388 31.87 -6.26 54.18
N ARG A 389 31.97 -5.02 53.75
CA ARG A 389 31.50 -3.88 54.53
C ARG A 389 29.96 -3.72 54.48
N HIS A 390 29.35 -4.30 53.48
CA HIS A 390 27.91 -4.27 53.25
C HIS A 390 27.25 -5.64 53.53
N ALA A 391 27.96 -6.57 54.19
CA ALA A 391 27.45 -7.91 54.46
C ALA A 391 26.13 -7.92 55.25
N ASN A 392 25.91 -6.91 56.09
CA ASN A 392 24.71 -6.75 56.93
C ASN A 392 23.62 -5.85 56.31
N SER A 393 23.81 -5.32 55.08
CA SER A 393 22.84 -4.50 54.36
C SER A 393 21.74 -5.35 53.71
N SER A 394 20.68 -4.71 53.21
CA SER A 394 19.62 -5.41 52.50
C SER A 394 20.15 -6.17 51.27
N ALA A 395 19.38 -7.15 50.77
CA ALA A 395 19.80 -7.93 49.60
C ALA A 395 19.91 -7.08 48.31
N GLU A 396 19.13 -6.01 48.22
CA GLU A 396 19.16 -5.03 47.10
C GLU A 396 20.41 -4.14 47.24
N ASP A 397 20.64 -3.54 48.40
CA ASP A 397 21.82 -2.70 48.65
C ASP A 397 23.14 -3.47 48.43
N ARG A 398 23.19 -4.75 48.85
CA ARG A 398 24.38 -5.60 48.59
C ARG A 398 24.65 -5.76 47.10
N LYS A 399 23.64 -6.00 46.31
CA LYS A 399 23.79 -6.14 44.83
C LYS A 399 24.26 -4.84 44.20
N ASP A 400 23.70 -3.70 44.62
CA ASP A 400 24.09 -2.40 44.13
C ASP A 400 25.53 -2.04 44.47
N GLU A 401 25.97 -2.34 45.71
CA GLU A 401 27.32 -2.08 46.15
C GLU A 401 28.34 -3.04 45.51
N GLU A 402 27.96 -4.29 45.27
CA GLU A 402 28.78 -5.26 44.50
C GLU A 402 28.95 -4.81 43.05
N LEU A 403 27.87 -4.28 42.41
CA LEU A 403 27.92 -3.74 41.05
C LEU A 403 28.83 -2.52 40.97
N LYS A 404 28.73 -1.58 41.92
CA LYS A 404 29.63 -0.42 42.04
C LYS A 404 31.08 -0.85 42.25
N PHE A 405 31.34 -1.83 43.13
CA PHE A 405 32.68 -2.36 43.36
C PHE A 405 33.27 -2.96 42.08
N LYS A 406 32.48 -3.74 41.34
CA LYS A 406 32.88 -4.30 40.05
C LYS A 406 33.21 -3.21 39.03
N GLU A 407 32.40 -2.16 38.95
CA GLU A 407 32.62 -1.02 38.02
C GLU A 407 33.88 -0.22 38.41
N ILE A 408 34.14 -0.02 39.71
CA ILE A 408 35.34 0.64 40.22
C ILE A 408 36.58 -0.17 39.87
N GLY A 409 36.53 -1.50 40.03
CA GLY A 409 37.62 -2.39 39.66
C GLY A 409 37.92 -2.37 38.16
N GLU A 410 36.86 -2.44 37.32
CA GLU A 410 36.96 -2.37 35.88
C GLU A 410 37.61 -1.02 35.43
N ALA A 411 37.13 0.09 36.00
CA ALA A 411 37.67 1.43 35.71
C ALA A 411 39.16 1.54 36.06
N TYR A 412 39.58 0.98 37.21
CA TYR A 412 40.97 0.97 37.60
C TYR A 412 41.82 0.08 36.69
N ALA A 413 41.34 -1.11 36.31
CA ALA A 413 42.04 -2.03 35.40
C ALA A 413 42.35 -1.38 34.03
N ILE A 414 41.43 -0.52 33.54
CA ILE A 414 41.62 0.18 32.29
C ILE A 414 42.51 1.42 32.45
N LEU A 415 42.31 2.24 33.50
CA LEU A 415 43.00 3.52 33.63
C LEU A 415 44.37 3.43 34.23
N SER A 416 44.69 2.33 34.96
CA SER A 416 46.02 2.10 35.53
C SER A 416 47.07 1.54 34.57
N ASP A 417 46.65 0.95 33.46
CA ASP A 417 47.52 0.44 32.41
C ASP A 417 47.65 1.50 31.31
N ALA A 418 48.84 2.00 31.07
CA ALA A 418 49.06 3.06 30.06
C ALA A 418 48.61 2.65 28.66
N ARG A 419 48.75 1.39 28.26
CA ARG A 419 48.27 0.90 26.95
C ARG A 419 46.76 0.85 26.91
N LYS A 420 46.10 0.32 27.92
CA LYS A 420 44.64 0.23 28.03
C LYS A 420 44.02 1.64 28.13
N LYS A 421 44.63 2.52 28.92
CA LYS A 421 44.21 3.94 29.03
C LYS A 421 44.28 4.64 27.69
N ASN A 422 45.39 4.55 26.94
CA ASN A 422 45.53 5.16 25.62
C ASN A 422 44.50 4.59 24.62
N ARG A 423 44.23 3.30 24.63
CA ARG A 423 43.17 2.68 23.78
C ARG A 423 41.78 3.18 24.19
N TYR A 424 41.53 3.25 25.49
CA TYR A 424 40.29 3.85 26.01
C TYR A 424 40.16 5.32 25.61
N ASP A 425 41.18 6.16 25.80
CA ASP A 425 41.15 7.58 25.50
C ASP A 425 41.01 7.84 23.99
N SER A 426 41.64 7.02 23.15
CA SER A 426 41.53 7.07 21.70
C SER A 426 40.24 6.44 21.11
N GLY A 427 39.46 5.70 21.92
CA GLY A 427 38.26 5.01 21.48
C GLY A 427 38.48 3.67 20.77
N HIS A 428 39.69 3.20 20.65
CA HIS A 428 40.00 1.89 20.03
C HIS A 428 39.52 0.67 20.79
N ASP A 429 39.15 0.80 22.09
CA ASP A 429 38.52 -0.23 22.90
C ASP A 429 37.10 -0.58 22.45
N ILE A 430 36.46 0.27 21.65
CA ILE A 430 35.09 0.08 21.13
C ILE A 430 35.07 -1.02 20.06
N GLU A 431 36.15 -1.21 19.32
CA GLU A 431 36.24 -2.17 18.19
C GLU A 431 36.57 -3.60 18.66
N GLU A 432 37.28 -3.75 19.80
CA GLU A 432 37.66 -5.05 20.32
C GLU A 432 36.86 -5.39 21.58
N GLN A 433 35.90 -6.31 21.47
CA GLN A 433 35.33 -7.04 22.60
C GLN A 433 36.31 -8.16 23.02
N GLU A 434 37.40 -7.83 23.69
CA GLU A 434 38.00 -8.81 24.58
C GLU A 434 37.26 -8.73 25.93
N GLN A 435 36.31 -9.63 26.12
CA GLN A 435 35.92 -10.07 27.45
C GLN A 435 37.15 -10.78 28.09
N ALA A 436 38.06 -9.99 28.62
CA ALA A 436 38.98 -10.53 29.61
C ALA A 436 38.11 -10.89 30.82
N ASP A 437 38.14 -12.12 31.26
CA ASP A 437 37.56 -12.55 32.53
C ASP A 437 38.20 -11.70 33.66
N PHE A 438 37.48 -10.61 34.00
CA PHE A 438 37.93 -9.65 34.99
C PHE A 438 37.32 -10.04 36.35
N ASP A 439 38.16 -10.53 37.28
CA ASP A 439 37.78 -10.76 38.68
C ASP A 439 38.17 -9.55 39.54
N PRO A 440 37.22 -8.70 39.97
CA PRO A 440 37.46 -7.54 40.80
C PRO A 440 38.08 -7.91 42.16
N ASN A 441 37.72 -9.08 42.71
CA ASN A 441 38.22 -9.53 44.00
C ASN A 441 39.70 -9.97 43.92
N GLN A 442 40.08 -10.63 42.85
CA GLN A 442 41.46 -11.00 42.59
C GLN A 442 42.35 -9.77 42.46
N MET A 443 41.84 -8.76 41.73
CA MET A 443 42.54 -7.50 41.54
C MET A 443 42.67 -6.70 42.85
N PHE A 444 41.62 -6.65 43.65
CA PHE A 444 41.68 -6.03 44.98
C PHE A 444 42.70 -6.71 45.87
N ARG A 445 42.69 -8.03 45.95
CA ARG A 445 43.66 -8.81 46.73
C ARG A 445 45.11 -8.56 46.26
N SER A 446 45.38 -8.65 44.97
CA SER A 446 46.71 -8.41 44.42
C SER A 446 47.22 -7.00 44.69
N PHE A 447 46.33 -6.02 44.60
CA PHE A 447 46.66 -4.63 44.86
C PHE A 447 47.04 -4.37 46.33
N PHE A 448 46.28 -4.91 47.28
CA PHE A 448 46.56 -4.75 48.72
C PHE A 448 47.69 -5.62 49.20
N GLN A 449 47.97 -6.80 48.62
CA GLN A 449 49.11 -7.61 48.89
C GLN A 449 50.45 -6.99 48.43
N PHE A 450 50.45 -6.33 47.29
CA PHE A 450 51.66 -5.72 46.73
C PHE A 450 51.98 -4.35 47.35
N SER A 451 51.00 -3.70 47.95
CA SER A 451 51.13 -2.35 48.58
C SER A 451 51.51 -2.43 50.06
N GLY A 452 51.54 -3.62 50.66
CA GLY A 452 51.84 -3.89 52.05
C GLY A 452 53.19 -4.55 52.25
N GLY A 453 54.28 -3.74 52.16
CA GLY A 453 55.56 -4.13 52.81
C GLY A 453 55.38 -4.21 54.32
N ARG A 454 55.53 -5.44 54.88
CA ARG A 454 55.63 -5.80 56.29
C ARG A 454 54.53 -5.32 57.24
N ASN A 455 53.72 -6.27 57.71
CA ASN A 455 52.87 -6.24 58.92
C ASN A 455 51.78 -5.16 58.93
N ALA A 456 50.65 -5.42 58.25
CA ALA A 456 49.36 -4.85 58.62
C ALA A 456 48.35 -6.01 58.71
N SER A 457 48.21 -6.62 59.91
CA SER A 457 47.01 -7.32 60.29
C SER A 457 45.91 -6.27 60.38
N PHE A 458 44.99 -6.22 59.37
CA PHE A 458 43.77 -5.40 59.43
C PHE A 458 42.80 -6.11 60.40
N ASN A 459 42.77 -5.65 61.67
CA ASN A 459 41.66 -5.89 62.57
C ASN A 459 40.52 -4.95 62.12
N PHE A 460 39.41 -5.52 61.68
CA PHE A 460 38.13 -4.79 61.55
C PHE A 460 37.57 -4.71 62.99
N ASP A 461 37.74 -3.56 63.67
CA ASP A 461 36.94 -3.23 64.83
C ASP A 461 35.53 -2.85 64.34
N TYR A 462 34.54 -3.52 64.94
CA TYR A 462 33.08 -3.37 64.71
C TYR A 462 32.55 -2.00 65.15
#